data_a9e1a487822b6fd2979db72f55a3eb11
#
_entry.id   a9e1a487822b6fd2979db72f55a3eb11
#
_cell.length_a   1.000
_cell.length_b   1.000
_cell.length_c   1.000
_cell.angle_alpha   90.00
_cell.angle_beta   90.00
_cell.angle_gamma   90.00
#
_symmetry.space_group_name_H-M   'P 1'
#
loop_
_entity.id
_entity.type
_entity.pdbx_description
1 polymer ?
#
loop_
_entity_poly.entity_id
_entity_poly.type
_entity_poly.pdbx_seq_one_letter_code
_entity_poly.pdbx_strand_id
1 'polypeptide(L)'
;PVANLIGLAFNLTDPDNLLNKGSPGITVALIERNMCGLVQDTHHNPLNAGFPNGTLKGNLLIPIENIIGGEDNAGVGWKMLMECLAAGRGVCLPATANASSKVASFGIYHYIKLREQFKMPLENMEAIQEKFNKIVYNTWIIQSGVSMTNDILDNGEHPAVISAIVKQQCTERARTVLNEAMDIHAGSSICLGYSNFLEKFYRSAPIGITVEGSNTLTRSLIVFGQGLNKSHPYVFSLLDSILDNNIDKFGEQFNKITAHSIYLLLKSYNIRNDLQQQIINFANLTNFVALKGGAIKREQMLSGDMADIFSNLYLAISVQYYHKHNNTSELLTDYIVDKLMYENQLLINKVIDNMGIEKIFLFHM
;
A
#
# COMPACT_ATOMS: atom_id res chain seq x y z
N PRO A 1 3.68 -18.44 -17.41
CA PRO A 1 3.84 -19.74 -18.11
C PRO A 1 2.65 -20.12 -19.00
N VAL A 2 1.49 -19.48 -18.85
CA VAL A 2 0.29 -19.75 -19.68
C VAL A 2 0.07 -18.68 -20.75
N ALA A 3 0.74 -17.56 -20.68
CA ALA A 3 0.59 -16.45 -21.62
C ALA A 3 1.22 -16.78 -22.99
N ASN A 4 0.61 -16.33 -24.06
CA ASN A 4 1.15 -16.42 -25.42
C ASN A 4 2.09 -15.25 -25.76
N LEU A 5 1.83 -14.10 -25.17
CA LEU A 5 2.64 -12.89 -25.27
C LEU A 5 3.12 -12.50 -23.87
N ILE A 6 4.38 -12.17 -23.74
CA ILE A 6 5.04 -11.92 -22.46
C ILE A 6 5.75 -10.57 -22.53
N GLY A 7 5.44 -9.69 -21.60
CA GLY A 7 6.23 -8.48 -21.36
C GLY A 7 7.46 -8.84 -20.52
N LEU A 8 8.63 -8.84 -21.11
CA LEU A 8 9.89 -9.14 -20.45
C LEU A 8 10.58 -7.84 -20.03
N ALA A 9 10.77 -7.65 -18.73
CA ALA A 9 11.62 -6.58 -18.21
C ALA A 9 13.03 -7.12 -17.96
N PHE A 10 14.03 -6.41 -18.44
CA PHE A 10 15.43 -6.82 -18.32
C PHE A 10 16.34 -5.59 -18.23
N ASN A 11 17.55 -5.79 -17.74
CA ASN A 11 18.57 -4.74 -17.73
C ASN A 11 19.33 -4.78 -19.05
N LEU A 12 19.14 -3.73 -19.89
CA LEU A 12 19.80 -3.60 -21.17
C LEU A 12 21.18 -2.96 -20.98
N THR A 13 22.20 -3.61 -21.50
CA THR A 13 23.55 -3.07 -21.61
C THR A 13 23.89 -2.84 -23.07
N ASP A 14 24.54 -1.73 -23.37
CA ASP A 14 24.93 -1.35 -24.73
C ASP A 14 26.43 -0.94 -24.74
N PRO A 15 27.34 -1.94 -24.68
CA PRO A 15 28.78 -1.68 -24.55
C PRO A 15 29.37 -0.96 -25.79
N ASP A 16 28.79 -1.16 -26.95
CA ASP A 16 29.21 -0.56 -28.19
C ASP A 16 28.51 0.77 -28.51
N ASN A 17 27.64 1.22 -27.57
CA ASN A 17 26.86 2.46 -27.65
C ASN A 17 26.04 2.60 -28.95
N LEU A 18 25.49 1.50 -29.46
CA LEU A 18 24.70 1.44 -30.69
C LEU A 18 23.42 2.29 -30.62
N LEU A 19 22.86 2.42 -29.44
CA LEU A 19 21.66 3.21 -29.16
C LEU A 19 21.98 4.68 -28.77
N ASN A 20 23.25 5.05 -28.70
CA ASN A 20 23.71 6.37 -28.25
C ASN A 20 23.19 6.79 -26.87
N LYS A 21 22.96 5.81 -25.97
CA LYS A 21 22.39 6.04 -24.62
C LYS A 21 23.33 5.64 -23.47
N GLY A 22 24.54 5.22 -23.79
CA GLY A 22 25.53 4.75 -22.81
C GLY A 22 25.06 3.46 -22.13
N SER A 23 24.55 3.54 -20.90
CA SER A 23 23.97 2.42 -20.16
C SER A 23 22.44 2.61 -20.03
N PRO A 24 21.64 2.07 -20.96
CA PRO A 24 20.20 2.32 -21.01
C PRO A 24 19.48 1.87 -19.73
N GLY A 25 19.83 0.70 -19.18
CA GLY A 25 19.23 0.15 -17.97
C GLY A 25 17.95 -0.64 -18.23
N ILE A 26 16.98 -0.55 -17.32
CA ILE A 26 15.75 -1.37 -17.38
C ILE A 26 14.93 -1.02 -18.61
N THR A 27 14.71 -2.05 -19.43
CA THR A 27 13.99 -1.98 -20.71
C THR A 27 12.90 -3.05 -20.71
N VAL A 28 11.78 -2.80 -21.39
CA VAL A 28 10.70 -3.77 -21.54
C VAL A 28 10.52 -4.12 -23.01
N ALA A 29 10.48 -5.42 -23.31
CA ALA A 29 10.22 -5.92 -24.66
C ALA A 29 9.12 -6.96 -24.66
N LEU A 30 8.41 -7.09 -25.77
CA LEU A 30 7.42 -8.14 -26.00
C LEU A 30 8.11 -9.36 -26.61
N ILE A 31 7.87 -10.53 -26.00
CA ILE A 31 8.34 -11.81 -26.51
C ILE A 31 7.18 -12.78 -26.66
N GLU A 32 7.23 -13.60 -27.70
CA GLU A 32 6.25 -14.65 -27.91
C GLU A 32 6.64 -15.92 -27.16
N ARG A 33 5.63 -16.67 -26.76
CA ARG A 33 5.77 -17.95 -26.04
C ARG A 33 6.69 -18.95 -26.78
N ASN A 34 6.63 -18.97 -28.10
CA ASN A 34 7.34 -19.94 -28.96
C ASN A 34 8.68 -19.41 -29.44
N MET A 35 9.18 -18.30 -28.91
CA MET A 35 10.44 -17.71 -29.32
C MET A 35 11.59 -18.69 -29.11
N CYS A 36 12.46 -18.82 -30.12
CA CYS A 36 13.59 -19.72 -30.05
C CYS A 36 14.52 -19.37 -28.89
N GLY A 37 14.90 -20.36 -28.11
CA GLY A 37 15.73 -20.19 -26.92
C GLY A 37 14.95 -19.89 -25.62
N LEU A 38 13.63 -19.68 -25.70
CA LEU A 38 12.79 -19.54 -24.50
C LEU A 38 12.34 -20.92 -23.98
N VAL A 39 12.64 -21.20 -22.73
CA VAL A 39 12.18 -22.38 -22.02
C VAL A 39 11.21 -21.96 -20.94
N GLN A 40 9.97 -22.40 -21.05
CA GLN A 40 9.01 -22.32 -19.96
C GLN A 40 9.22 -23.52 -19.04
N ASP A 41 9.81 -23.26 -17.90
CA ASP A 41 10.17 -24.27 -16.93
C ASP A 41 8.96 -24.61 -16.01
N THR A 42 9.25 -24.97 -14.81
CA THR A 42 8.28 -25.46 -13.82
C THR A 42 7.14 -24.47 -13.58
N HIS A 43 5.92 -24.97 -13.63
CA HIS A 43 4.76 -24.27 -13.07
C HIS A 43 4.81 -24.37 -11.55
N HIS A 44 4.76 -23.23 -10.91
CA HIS A 44 4.63 -23.17 -9.46
C HIS A 44 3.15 -23.25 -9.07
N ASN A 45 2.90 -23.83 -7.91
CA ASN A 45 1.55 -23.93 -7.34
C ASN A 45 1.48 -23.12 -6.03
N PRO A 46 1.25 -21.79 -6.09
CA PRO A 46 1.20 -20.95 -4.91
C PRO A 46 0.04 -21.34 -3.99
N LEU A 47 0.34 -22.06 -2.91
CA LEU A 47 -0.61 -22.49 -1.88
C LEU A 47 -1.86 -23.19 -2.44
N ASN A 48 -1.76 -23.84 -3.57
CA ASN A 48 -2.88 -24.48 -4.28
C ASN A 48 -4.07 -23.53 -4.55
N ALA A 49 -3.79 -22.23 -4.76
CA ALA A 49 -4.80 -21.20 -4.94
C ALA A 49 -5.17 -20.92 -6.41
N GLY A 50 -4.65 -21.72 -7.35
CA GLY A 50 -4.94 -21.56 -8.79
C GLY A 50 -4.30 -20.31 -9.42
N PHE A 51 -3.35 -19.67 -8.75
CA PHE A 51 -2.63 -18.51 -9.26
C PHE A 51 -1.57 -18.94 -10.29
N PRO A 52 -1.68 -18.53 -11.60
CA PRO A 52 -0.72 -18.92 -12.62
C PRO A 52 0.65 -18.32 -12.35
N ASN A 53 1.62 -19.17 -12.08
CA ASN A 53 2.99 -18.77 -11.81
C ASN A 53 3.98 -19.80 -12.38
N GLY A 54 5.17 -19.36 -12.79
CA GLY A 54 6.18 -20.24 -13.33
C GLY A 54 7.46 -19.51 -13.70
N THR A 55 8.53 -20.28 -13.87
CA THR A 55 9.85 -19.77 -14.24
C THR A 55 10.00 -19.74 -15.75
N LEU A 56 10.62 -18.69 -16.25
CA LEU A 56 11.13 -18.57 -17.62
C LEU A 56 12.65 -18.63 -17.59
N LYS A 57 13.25 -19.37 -18.49
CA LYS A 57 14.71 -19.50 -18.67
C LYS A 57 15.06 -19.45 -20.14
N GLY A 58 16.30 -19.13 -20.44
CA GLY A 58 16.81 -19.24 -21.80
C GLY A 58 17.74 -18.13 -22.20
N ASN A 59 18.26 -18.26 -23.43
CA ASN A 59 19.00 -17.23 -24.15
C ASN A 59 18.22 -16.87 -25.40
N LEU A 60 17.78 -15.62 -25.49
CA LEU A 60 16.88 -15.14 -26.52
C LEU A 60 17.60 -14.10 -27.40
N LEU A 61 17.36 -14.16 -28.68
CA LEU A 61 17.60 -13.04 -29.58
C LEU A 61 16.27 -12.30 -29.74
N ILE A 62 16.17 -11.13 -29.13
CA ILE A 62 14.97 -10.30 -29.19
C ILE A 62 15.21 -9.20 -30.23
N PRO A 63 14.39 -9.10 -31.29
CA PRO A 63 14.46 -8.01 -32.23
C PRO A 63 14.27 -6.66 -31.50
N ILE A 64 15.00 -5.65 -31.91
CA ILE A 64 14.98 -4.33 -31.24
C ILE A 64 13.62 -3.66 -31.40
N GLU A 65 12.90 -3.93 -32.46
CA GLU A 65 11.52 -3.48 -32.68
C GLU A 65 10.51 -4.05 -31.68
N ASN A 66 10.87 -5.11 -30.94
CA ASN A 66 10.05 -5.66 -29.88
C ASN A 66 10.14 -4.86 -28.57
N ILE A 67 11.06 -3.89 -28.47
CA ILE A 67 11.09 -2.95 -27.34
C ILE A 67 9.79 -2.14 -27.36
N ILE A 68 9.10 -2.11 -26.23
CA ILE A 68 7.85 -1.36 -26.11
C ILE A 68 8.13 0.13 -26.29
N GLY A 69 7.53 0.72 -27.33
CA GLY A 69 7.75 2.12 -27.73
C GLY A 69 9.02 2.36 -28.54
N GLY A 70 9.67 1.28 -29.02
CA GLY A 70 10.82 1.35 -29.93
C GLY A 70 12.15 1.67 -29.23
N GLU A 71 13.18 1.90 -30.05
CA GLU A 71 14.56 2.16 -29.59
C GLU A 71 14.66 3.36 -28.63
N ASP A 72 13.85 4.40 -28.88
CA ASP A 72 13.81 5.60 -28.03
C ASP A 72 13.41 5.31 -26.58
N ASN A 73 12.69 4.24 -26.36
CA ASN A 73 12.25 3.81 -25.04
C ASN A 73 13.16 2.75 -24.38
N ALA A 74 14.29 2.44 -24.98
CA ALA A 74 15.34 1.67 -24.32
C ALA A 74 15.81 2.41 -23.05
N GLY A 75 15.78 1.74 -21.90
CA GLY A 75 16.08 2.33 -20.59
C GLY A 75 14.91 3.03 -19.89
N VAL A 76 13.75 3.18 -20.55
CA VAL A 76 12.55 3.81 -19.95
C VAL A 76 11.66 2.80 -19.22
N GLY A 77 12.03 1.52 -19.24
CA GLY A 77 11.21 0.41 -18.71
C GLY A 77 10.84 0.55 -17.25
N TRP A 78 11.70 1.11 -16.42
CA TRP A 78 11.36 1.35 -15.01
C TRP A 78 10.18 2.31 -14.85
N LYS A 79 10.17 3.40 -15.61
CA LYS A 79 9.06 4.36 -15.60
C LYS A 79 7.76 3.70 -16.06
N MET A 80 7.81 2.95 -17.18
CA MET A 80 6.66 2.22 -17.73
C MET A 80 6.08 1.24 -16.70
N LEU A 81 6.95 0.44 -16.05
CA LEU A 81 6.51 -0.51 -15.00
C LEU A 81 5.86 0.21 -13.83
N MET A 82 6.44 1.32 -13.38
CA MET A 82 5.88 2.07 -12.25
C MET A 82 4.52 2.69 -12.57
N GLU A 83 4.34 3.23 -13.77
CA GLU A 83 3.07 3.83 -14.20
C GLU A 83 1.98 2.76 -14.38
N CYS A 84 2.25 1.70 -15.11
CA CYS A 84 1.27 0.63 -15.37
C CYS A 84 0.94 -0.19 -14.12
N LEU A 85 1.95 -0.58 -13.33
CA LEU A 85 1.74 -1.37 -12.13
C LEU A 85 1.10 -0.57 -11.00
N ALA A 86 1.30 0.76 -10.97
CA ALA A 86 0.66 1.61 -9.97
C ALA A 86 -0.86 1.62 -10.09
N ALA A 87 -1.41 1.66 -11.31
CA ALA A 87 -2.85 1.58 -11.54
C ALA A 87 -3.41 0.20 -11.14
N GLY A 88 -2.85 -0.90 -11.66
CA GLY A 88 -3.27 -2.26 -11.34
C GLY A 88 -3.17 -2.57 -9.83
N ARG A 89 -2.11 -2.10 -9.18
CA ARG A 89 -1.91 -2.25 -7.73
C ARG A 89 -3.01 -1.59 -6.91
N GLY A 90 -3.51 -0.44 -7.33
CA GLY A 90 -4.60 0.28 -6.65
C GLY A 90 -5.98 -0.36 -6.82
N VAL A 91 -6.14 -1.25 -7.81
CA VAL A 91 -7.44 -1.83 -8.19
C VAL A 91 -7.54 -3.32 -7.87
N CYS A 92 -6.69 -4.17 -8.48
CA CYS A 92 -6.90 -5.62 -8.50
C CYS A 92 -6.79 -6.27 -7.12
N LEU A 93 -5.70 -6.03 -6.40
CA LEU A 93 -5.48 -6.63 -5.09
C LEU A 93 -6.38 -6.04 -4.00
N PRO A 94 -6.60 -4.72 -3.94
CA PRO A 94 -7.61 -4.14 -3.04
C PRO A 94 -9.02 -4.64 -3.31
N ALA A 95 -9.42 -4.83 -4.57
CA ALA A 95 -10.74 -5.39 -4.91
C ALA A 95 -10.88 -6.84 -4.42
N THR A 96 -9.83 -7.66 -4.58
CA THR A 96 -9.82 -9.03 -4.05
C THR A 96 -9.89 -9.05 -2.53
N ALA A 97 -9.15 -8.18 -1.85
CA ALA A 97 -9.20 -8.01 -0.41
C ALA A 97 -10.59 -7.58 0.07
N ASN A 98 -11.24 -6.65 -0.65
CA ASN A 98 -12.59 -6.20 -0.36
C ASN A 98 -13.63 -7.32 -0.55
N ALA A 99 -13.55 -8.04 -1.65
CA ALA A 99 -14.47 -9.15 -1.92
C ALA A 99 -14.37 -10.24 -0.85
N SER A 100 -13.15 -10.68 -0.51
CA SER A 100 -12.93 -11.69 0.51
C SER A 100 -13.41 -11.25 1.89
N SER A 101 -13.17 -9.98 2.26
CA SER A 101 -13.62 -9.41 3.53
C SER A 101 -15.14 -9.33 3.62
N LYS A 102 -15.81 -8.93 2.53
CA LYS A 102 -17.29 -8.90 2.47
C LYS A 102 -17.91 -10.30 2.59
N VAL A 103 -17.36 -11.28 1.88
CA VAL A 103 -17.84 -12.67 1.98
C VAL A 103 -17.66 -13.19 3.39
N ALA A 104 -16.49 -12.96 4.02
CA ALA A 104 -16.22 -13.35 5.39
C ALA A 104 -17.19 -12.66 6.37
N SER A 105 -17.33 -11.34 6.27
CA SER A 105 -18.21 -10.55 7.15
C SER A 105 -19.67 -11.01 7.04
N PHE A 106 -20.19 -11.15 5.81
CA PHE A 106 -21.55 -11.60 5.56
C PHE A 106 -21.79 -13.03 6.04
N GLY A 107 -20.88 -13.96 5.71
CA GLY A 107 -21.01 -15.36 6.10
C GLY A 107 -20.94 -15.54 7.62
N ILE A 108 -20.03 -14.85 8.30
CA ILE A 108 -19.90 -14.91 9.77
C ILE A 108 -21.11 -14.27 10.45
N TYR A 109 -21.64 -13.14 9.93
CA TYR A 109 -22.86 -12.52 10.46
C TYR A 109 -24.03 -13.50 10.55
N HIS A 110 -24.25 -14.29 9.51
CA HIS A 110 -25.30 -15.31 9.50
C HIS A 110 -24.94 -16.52 10.36
N TYR A 111 -23.70 -16.94 10.34
CA TYR A 111 -23.22 -18.08 11.12
C TYR A 111 -23.40 -17.87 12.64
N ILE A 112 -23.01 -16.70 13.16
CA ILE A 112 -23.10 -16.44 14.61
C ILE A 112 -24.55 -16.38 15.13
N LYS A 113 -25.50 -16.07 14.25
CA LYS A 113 -26.95 -16.07 14.59
C LYS A 113 -27.56 -17.46 14.62
N LEU A 114 -27.07 -18.34 13.75
CA LEU A 114 -27.62 -19.68 13.61
C LEU A 114 -26.91 -20.73 14.47
N ARG A 115 -25.64 -20.51 14.75
CA ARG A 115 -24.82 -21.45 15.52
C ARG A 115 -25.01 -21.23 17.02
N GLU A 116 -25.40 -22.29 17.71
CA GLU A 116 -25.52 -22.29 19.17
C GLU A 116 -24.40 -23.11 19.81
N GLN A 117 -23.90 -22.61 20.94
CA GLN A 117 -23.04 -23.32 21.86
C GLN A 117 -23.42 -22.89 23.28
N PHE A 118 -23.24 -23.79 24.26
CA PHE A 118 -23.62 -23.52 25.68
C PHE A 118 -25.06 -23.04 25.82
N LYS A 119 -25.97 -23.52 24.97
CA LYS A 119 -27.40 -23.18 24.94
C LYS A 119 -27.70 -21.71 24.59
N MET A 120 -26.84 -21.04 23.87
CA MET A 120 -27.07 -19.69 23.37
C MET A 120 -26.47 -19.51 21.96
N PRO A 121 -27.03 -18.63 21.11
CA PRO A 121 -26.42 -18.23 19.84
C PRO A 121 -25.05 -17.60 20.09
N LEU A 122 -24.11 -17.83 19.16
CA LEU A 122 -22.76 -17.29 19.27
C LEU A 122 -22.75 -15.76 19.31
N GLU A 123 -23.69 -15.10 18.68
CA GLU A 123 -23.79 -13.62 18.68
C GLU A 123 -23.97 -13.02 20.08
N ASN A 124 -24.40 -13.80 21.08
CA ASN A 124 -24.56 -13.35 22.43
C ASN A 124 -23.30 -13.54 23.30
N MET A 125 -22.23 -14.05 22.75
CA MET A 125 -20.96 -14.26 23.46
C MET A 125 -20.02 -13.07 23.21
N GLU A 126 -19.57 -12.37 24.27
CA GLU A 126 -18.72 -11.19 24.19
C GLU A 126 -17.43 -11.42 23.41
N ALA A 127 -16.77 -12.58 23.57
CA ALA A 127 -15.57 -12.93 22.82
C ALA A 127 -15.81 -13.06 21.30
N ILE A 128 -17.00 -13.51 20.91
CA ILE A 128 -17.43 -13.57 19.51
C ILE A 128 -17.75 -12.17 18.99
N GLN A 129 -18.44 -11.35 19.80
CA GLN A 129 -18.75 -9.96 19.45
C GLN A 129 -17.46 -9.15 19.23
N GLU A 130 -16.45 -9.30 20.10
CA GLU A 130 -15.15 -8.64 19.93
C GLU A 130 -14.51 -8.97 18.58
N LYS A 131 -14.44 -10.25 18.23
CA LYS A 131 -13.89 -10.69 16.95
C LYS A 131 -14.71 -10.21 15.75
N PHE A 132 -16.03 -10.29 15.86
CA PHE A 132 -16.92 -9.82 14.80
C PHE A 132 -16.83 -8.29 14.60
N ASN A 133 -16.68 -7.53 15.66
CA ASN A 133 -16.43 -6.08 15.57
C ASN A 133 -15.12 -5.77 14.84
N LYS A 134 -14.05 -6.56 15.05
CA LYS A 134 -12.80 -6.42 14.27
C LYS A 134 -13.01 -6.72 12.78
N ILE A 135 -13.85 -7.71 12.45
CA ILE A 135 -14.23 -8.03 11.07
C ILE A 135 -14.94 -6.83 10.44
N VAL A 136 -15.98 -6.30 11.10
CA VAL A 136 -16.76 -5.16 10.60
C VAL A 136 -15.88 -3.92 10.41
N TYR A 137 -15.09 -3.57 11.43
CA TYR A 137 -14.16 -2.44 11.41
C TYR A 137 -13.22 -2.48 10.20
N ASN A 138 -12.52 -3.61 10.01
CA ASN A 138 -11.57 -3.73 8.91
C ASN A 138 -12.25 -3.81 7.54
N THR A 139 -13.38 -4.51 7.43
CA THR A 139 -14.14 -4.61 6.17
C THR A 139 -14.64 -3.24 5.73
N TRP A 140 -15.11 -2.41 6.67
CA TRP A 140 -15.58 -1.06 6.36
C TRP A 140 -14.46 -0.14 5.87
N ILE A 141 -13.31 -0.18 6.52
CA ILE A 141 -12.12 0.56 6.10
C ILE A 141 -11.68 0.13 4.70
N ILE A 142 -11.62 -1.17 4.43
CA ILE A 142 -11.26 -1.70 3.11
C ILE A 142 -12.23 -1.19 2.04
N GLN A 143 -13.53 -1.31 2.29
CA GLN A 143 -14.56 -0.83 1.35
C GLN A 143 -14.41 0.67 1.07
N SER A 144 -14.22 1.46 2.10
CA SER A 144 -14.10 2.92 1.99
C SER A 144 -12.84 3.31 1.21
N GLY A 145 -11.70 2.69 1.53
CA GLY A 145 -10.44 2.92 0.85
C GLY A 145 -10.50 2.55 -0.64
N VAL A 146 -11.09 1.40 -0.95
CA VAL A 146 -11.28 0.96 -2.35
C VAL A 146 -12.21 1.91 -3.11
N SER A 147 -13.35 2.32 -2.51
CA SER A 147 -14.29 3.23 -3.16
C SER A 147 -13.63 4.56 -3.53
N MET A 148 -13.04 5.25 -2.56
CA MET A 148 -12.40 6.54 -2.80
C MET A 148 -11.23 6.44 -3.79
N THR A 149 -10.43 5.36 -3.73
CA THR A 149 -9.31 5.18 -4.66
C THR A 149 -9.80 4.96 -6.09
N ASN A 150 -10.87 4.17 -6.28
CA ASN A 150 -11.45 3.97 -7.60
C ASN A 150 -11.98 5.29 -8.18
N ASP A 151 -12.68 6.10 -7.38
CA ASP A 151 -13.18 7.40 -7.83
C ASP A 151 -12.03 8.36 -8.24
N ILE A 152 -10.90 8.32 -7.53
CA ILE A 152 -9.70 9.08 -7.91
C ILE A 152 -9.13 8.60 -9.26
N LEU A 153 -9.06 7.27 -9.45
CA LEU A 153 -8.57 6.68 -10.70
C LEU A 153 -9.51 6.93 -11.87
N ASP A 154 -10.82 6.84 -11.65
CA ASP A 154 -11.85 7.09 -12.68
C ASP A 154 -11.88 8.56 -13.12
N ASN A 155 -11.43 9.48 -12.28
CA ASN A 155 -11.19 10.88 -12.63
C ASN A 155 -9.89 11.11 -13.42
N GLY A 156 -9.16 10.05 -13.80
CA GLY A 156 -7.95 10.11 -14.61
C GLY A 156 -6.67 10.41 -13.83
N GLU A 157 -6.73 10.44 -12.50
CA GLU A 157 -5.55 10.61 -11.65
C GLU A 157 -4.76 9.29 -11.52
N HIS A 158 -3.44 9.38 -11.40
CA HIS A 158 -2.57 8.22 -11.25
C HIS A 158 -1.74 8.27 -9.94
N PRO A 159 -2.38 8.14 -8.77
CA PRO A 159 -1.74 8.35 -7.47
C PRO A 159 -0.93 7.13 -7.04
N ALA A 160 0.31 7.01 -7.47
CA ALA A 160 1.18 5.86 -7.22
C ALA A 160 1.36 5.54 -5.72
N VAL A 161 1.42 6.56 -4.86
CA VAL A 161 1.57 6.39 -3.41
C VAL A 161 0.27 5.92 -2.76
N ILE A 162 -0.86 6.52 -3.13
CA ILE A 162 -2.19 6.10 -2.65
C ILE A 162 -2.48 4.67 -3.07
N SER A 163 -2.20 4.29 -4.33
CA SER A 163 -2.33 2.91 -4.81
C SER A 163 -1.50 1.93 -3.97
N ALA A 164 -0.30 2.33 -3.54
CA ALA A 164 0.54 1.51 -2.66
C ALA A 164 -0.04 1.41 -1.23
N ILE A 165 -0.59 2.50 -0.68
CA ILE A 165 -1.29 2.50 0.61
C ILE A 165 -2.45 1.51 0.58
N VAL A 166 -3.33 1.66 -0.40
CA VAL A 166 -4.56 0.85 -0.47
C VAL A 166 -4.23 -0.63 -0.69
N LYS A 167 -3.26 -0.93 -1.56
CA LYS A 167 -2.78 -2.31 -1.74
C LYS A 167 -2.29 -2.91 -0.42
N GLN A 168 -1.39 -2.22 0.27
CA GLN A 168 -0.77 -2.73 1.48
C GLN A 168 -1.80 -2.83 2.63
N GLN A 169 -2.57 -1.79 2.87
CA GLN A 169 -3.54 -1.74 3.97
C GLN A 169 -4.72 -2.69 3.74
N CYS A 170 -5.30 -2.72 2.54
CA CYS A 170 -6.44 -3.60 2.27
C CYS A 170 -6.06 -5.07 2.37
N THR A 171 -4.90 -5.48 1.85
CA THR A 171 -4.49 -6.88 1.89
C THR A 171 -4.10 -7.35 3.30
N GLU A 172 -3.47 -6.51 4.14
CA GLU A 172 -3.19 -6.85 5.55
C GLU A 172 -4.47 -6.90 6.39
N ARG A 173 -5.35 -5.91 6.22
CA ARG A 173 -6.63 -5.89 6.92
C ARG A 173 -7.53 -7.06 6.52
N ALA A 174 -7.53 -7.47 5.25
CA ALA A 174 -8.26 -8.66 4.79
C ALA A 174 -7.72 -9.94 5.44
N ARG A 175 -6.40 -10.06 5.64
CA ARG A 175 -5.83 -11.18 6.42
C ARG A 175 -6.35 -11.20 7.85
N THR A 176 -6.42 -10.03 8.50
CA THR A 176 -7.02 -9.90 9.84
C THR A 176 -8.47 -10.34 9.84
N VAL A 177 -9.28 -9.87 8.88
CA VAL A 177 -10.69 -10.28 8.73
C VAL A 177 -10.81 -11.79 8.57
N LEU A 178 -10.00 -12.39 7.71
CA LEU A 178 -10.04 -13.82 7.45
C LEU A 178 -9.60 -14.64 8.67
N ASN A 179 -8.58 -14.21 9.40
CA ASN A 179 -8.14 -14.87 10.64
C ASN A 179 -9.25 -14.84 11.70
N GLU A 180 -9.84 -13.68 11.98
CA GLU A 180 -10.93 -13.56 12.95
C GLU A 180 -12.17 -14.37 12.51
N ALA A 181 -12.45 -14.40 11.20
CA ALA A 181 -13.55 -15.20 10.65
C ALA A 181 -13.30 -16.71 10.80
N MET A 182 -12.06 -17.17 10.54
CA MET A 182 -11.66 -18.56 10.75
C MET A 182 -11.82 -18.97 12.22
N ASP A 183 -11.44 -18.12 13.16
CA ASP A 183 -11.58 -18.37 14.58
C ASP A 183 -13.05 -18.51 15.02
N ILE A 184 -13.93 -17.64 14.52
CA ILE A 184 -15.38 -17.72 14.82
C ILE A 184 -16.00 -18.96 14.18
N HIS A 185 -15.65 -19.27 12.93
CA HIS A 185 -16.18 -20.43 12.19
C HIS A 185 -15.62 -21.77 12.72
N ALA A 186 -14.52 -21.72 13.46
CA ALA A 186 -13.91 -22.83 14.21
C ALA A 186 -13.66 -24.08 13.36
N GLY A 187 -14.06 -25.26 13.82
CA GLY A 187 -13.82 -26.53 13.14
C GLY A 187 -14.32 -26.59 11.68
N SER A 188 -15.38 -25.86 11.37
CA SER A 188 -15.90 -25.78 9.99
C SER A 188 -14.96 -25.04 9.05
N SER A 189 -14.10 -24.14 9.57
CA SER A 189 -13.14 -23.39 8.75
C SER A 189 -11.90 -24.17 8.35
N ILE A 190 -11.56 -25.23 9.08
CA ILE A 190 -10.38 -26.08 8.79
C ILE A 190 -10.72 -27.37 8.04
N CYS A 191 -11.99 -27.77 8.02
CA CYS A 191 -12.46 -28.90 7.24
C CYS A 191 -12.80 -28.44 5.81
N LEU A 192 -12.22 -29.06 4.80
CA LEU A 192 -12.57 -28.78 3.41
C LEU A 192 -13.97 -29.29 3.11
N GLY A 193 -14.71 -28.55 2.30
CA GLY A 193 -16.04 -28.97 1.86
C GLY A 193 -17.04 -27.81 1.76
N TYR A 194 -18.29 -28.18 1.60
CA TYR A 194 -19.38 -27.26 1.28
C TYR A 194 -19.62 -26.16 2.30
N SER A 195 -19.42 -26.47 3.58
CA SER A 195 -19.66 -25.53 4.68
C SER A 195 -18.51 -24.53 4.88
N ASN A 196 -17.37 -24.74 4.24
CA ASN A 196 -16.21 -23.86 4.39
C ASN A 196 -16.15 -22.80 3.29
N PHE A 197 -16.81 -21.68 3.53
CA PHE A 197 -16.80 -20.54 2.60
C PHE A 197 -15.55 -19.65 2.74
N LEU A 198 -14.67 -19.88 3.71
CA LEU A 198 -13.49 -19.05 4.00
C LEU A 198 -12.20 -19.60 3.38
N GLU A 199 -12.08 -20.92 3.23
CA GLU A 199 -10.83 -21.61 2.93
C GLU A 199 -10.10 -21.06 1.70
N LYS A 200 -10.81 -20.83 0.60
CA LYS A 200 -10.19 -20.34 -0.65
C LYS A 200 -9.59 -18.95 -0.49
N PHE A 201 -10.28 -18.06 0.21
CA PHE A 201 -9.82 -16.71 0.48
C PHE A 201 -8.65 -16.71 1.47
N TYR A 202 -8.76 -17.48 2.55
CA TYR A 202 -7.70 -17.62 3.54
C TYR A 202 -6.40 -18.12 2.93
N ARG A 203 -6.47 -19.17 2.12
CA ARG A 203 -5.33 -19.77 1.44
C ARG A 203 -4.70 -18.84 0.41
N SER A 204 -5.47 -18.02 -0.28
CA SER A 204 -4.97 -17.07 -1.28
C SER A 204 -4.47 -15.75 -0.70
N ALA A 205 -4.85 -15.38 0.50
CA ALA A 205 -4.48 -14.10 1.12
C ALA A 205 -2.97 -13.82 1.14
N PRO A 206 -2.07 -14.80 1.41
CA PRO A 206 -0.62 -14.59 1.35
C PRO A 206 -0.10 -14.20 -0.05
N ILE A 207 -0.80 -14.56 -1.12
CA ILE A 207 -0.44 -14.11 -2.47
C ILE A 207 -0.60 -12.59 -2.57
N GLY A 208 -1.73 -12.06 -2.09
CA GLY A 208 -2.03 -10.62 -2.13
C GLY A 208 -1.01 -9.75 -1.40
N ILE A 209 -0.41 -10.23 -0.30
CA ILE A 209 0.64 -9.48 0.41
C ILE A 209 2.03 -9.59 -0.24
N THR A 210 2.22 -10.54 -1.14
CA THR A 210 3.52 -10.87 -1.75
C THR A 210 3.67 -10.24 -3.13
N VAL A 211 2.67 -10.40 -3.99
CA VAL A 211 2.75 -9.92 -5.38
C VAL A 211 2.54 -8.41 -5.49
N GLU A 212 2.94 -7.83 -6.62
CA GLU A 212 2.90 -6.38 -6.90
C GLU A 212 3.64 -5.53 -5.86
N GLY A 213 4.74 -6.06 -5.35
CA GLY A 213 5.54 -5.49 -4.28
C GLY A 213 5.13 -6.04 -2.91
N SER A 214 6.08 -6.73 -2.26
CA SER A 214 5.88 -7.24 -0.90
C SER A 214 5.42 -6.12 0.05
N ASN A 215 4.39 -6.37 0.85
CA ASN A 215 3.84 -5.40 1.78
C ASN A 215 4.90 -4.83 2.73
N THR A 216 5.86 -5.64 3.15
CA THR A 216 6.97 -5.22 4.02
C THR A 216 7.77 -4.06 3.40
N LEU A 217 8.14 -4.20 2.12
CA LEU A 217 8.88 -3.16 1.41
C LEU A 217 7.98 -2.03 0.91
N THR A 218 6.75 -2.35 0.50
CA THR A 218 5.77 -1.34 0.08
C THR A 218 5.51 -0.35 1.19
N ARG A 219 5.31 -0.82 2.41
CA ARG A 219 5.06 0.01 3.60
C ARG A 219 6.18 1.05 3.81
N SER A 220 7.41 0.61 3.91
CA SER A 220 8.54 1.49 4.30
C SER A 220 9.13 2.27 3.13
N LEU A 221 9.35 1.62 1.97
CA LEU A 221 10.11 2.21 0.86
C LEU A 221 9.23 2.93 -0.15
N ILE A 222 8.00 2.44 -0.39
CA ILE A 222 7.12 3.05 -1.40
C ILE A 222 6.21 4.08 -0.74
N VAL A 223 5.43 3.71 0.27
CA VAL A 223 4.45 4.61 0.89
C VAL A 223 5.14 5.83 1.49
N PHE A 224 6.13 5.66 2.34
CA PHE A 224 6.82 6.80 2.95
C PHE A 224 8.04 7.24 2.16
N GLY A 225 8.96 6.34 1.79
CA GLY A 225 10.21 6.71 1.12
C GLY A 225 10.00 7.41 -0.23
N GLN A 226 9.15 6.87 -1.12
CA GLN A 226 8.78 7.55 -2.37
C GLN A 226 7.75 8.66 -2.14
N GLY A 227 6.82 8.48 -1.19
CA GLY A 227 5.82 9.47 -0.83
C GLY A 227 6.45 10.77 -0.37
N LEU A 228 7.47 10.70 0.48
CA LEU A 228 8.22 11.86 0.94
C LEU A 228 8.81 12.65 -0.25
N ASN A 229 9.48 11.96 -1.17
CA ASN A 229 10.10 12.62 -2.32
C ASN A 229 9.12 13.22 -3.30
N LYS A 230 7.95 12.59 -3.50
CA LYS A 230 6.96 13.00 -4.52
C LYS A 230 5.93 14.00 -4.01
N SER A 231 5.58 13.91 -2.73
CA SER A 231 4.46 14.66 -2.16
C SER A 231 4.87 15.81 -1.25
N HIS A 232 6.11 15.80 -0.74
CA HIS A 232 6.60 16.90 0.09
C HIS A 232 6.97 18.11 -0.79
N PRO A 233 6.51 19.33 -0.47
CA PRO A 233 6.66 20.49 -1.35
C PRO A 233 8.12 20.92 -1.60
N TYR A 234 9.06 20.58 -0.72
CA TYR A 234 10.42 21.10 -0.79
C TYR A 234 11.51 20.02 -0.79
N VAL A 235 11.23 18.78 -0.37
CA VAL A 235 12.24 17.72 -0.19
C VAL A 235 12.89 17.33 -1.52
N PHE A 236 12.13 17.24 -2.59
CA PHE A 236 12.71 16.92 -3.89
C PHE A 236 13.75 17.97 -4.33
N SER A 237 13.40 19.26 -4.25
CA SER A 237 14.31 20.36 -4.60
C SER A 237 15.52 20.44 -3.68
N LEU A 238 15.36 20.07 -2.39
CA LEU A 238 16.46 20.00 -1.43
C LEU A 238 17.46 18.90 -1.82
N LEU A 239 16.97 17.69 -2.13
CA LEU A 239 17.81 16.58 -2.55
C LEU A 239 18.52 16.86 -3.88
N ASP A 240 17.83 17.47 -4.82
CA ASP A 240 18.37 17.88 -6.11
C ASP A 240 19.52 18.89 -5.93
N SER A 241 19.37 19.85 -5.02
CA SER A 241 20.44 20.80 -4.70
C SER A 241 21.70 20.14 -4.11
N ILE A 242 21.53 19.05 -3.37
CA ILE A 242 22.66 18.24 -2.84
C ILE A 242 23.36 17.51 -3.98
N LEU A 243 22.62 16.90 -4.88
CA LEU A 243 23.19 16.20 -6.04
C LEU A 243 23.95 17.15 -6.97
N ASP A 244 23.45 18.38 -7.15
CA ASP A 244 24.07 19.43 -7.95
C ASP A 244 25.22 20.13 -7.23
N ASN A 245 25.51 19.79 -5.97
CA ASN A 245 26.47 20.50 -5.09
C ASN A 245 26.19 22.04 -5.00
N ASN A 246 24.92 22.45 -5.09
CA ASN A 246 24.51 23.84 -5.07
C ASN A 246 24.12 24.30 -3.66
N ILE A 247 25.07 24.93 -2.94
CA ILE A 247 24.92 25.35 -1.54
C ILE A 247 23.85 26.45 -1.40
N ASP A 248 23.76 27.37 -2.35
CA ASP A 248 22.79 28.49 -2.28
C ASP A 248 21.36 27.97 -2.41
N LYS A 249 21.12 27.11 -3.40
CA LYS A 249 19.83 26.42 -3.61
C LYS A 249 19.45 25.57 -2.40
N PHE A 250 20.43 24.87 -1.80
CA PHE A 250 20.24 24.11 -0.56
C PHE A 250 19.77 25.01 0.58
N GLY A 251 20.46 26.11 0.84
CA GLY A 251 20.12 27.07 1.90
C GLY A 251 18.73 27.65 1.72
N GLU A 252 18.35 28.01 0.49
CA GLU A 252 17.00 28.48 0.15
C GLU A 252 15.92 27.44 0.49
N GLN A 253 16.09 26.20 0.06
CA GLN A 253 15.10 25.13 0.30
C GLN A 253 15.02 24.75 1.77
N PHE A 254 16.13 24.75 2.48
CA PHE A 254 16.18 24.51 3.93
C PHE A 254 15.42 25.59 4.70
N ASN A 255 15.59 26.87 4.34
CA ASN A 255 14.83 27.97 4.93
C ASN A 255 13.32 27.85 4.66
N LYS A 256 12.92 27.37 3.47
CA LYS A 256 11.50 27.12 3.14
C LYS A 256 10.92 26.00 4.00
N ILE A 257 11.65 24.92 4.24
CA ILE A 257 11.22 23.81 5.12
C ILE A 257 11.06 24.33 6.55
N THR A 258 12.00 25.14 7.04
CA THR A 258 11.95 25.71 8.38
C THR A 258 10.75 26.64 8.55
N ALA A 259 10.52 27.55 7.61
CA ALA A 259 9.36 28.43 7.62
C ALA A 259 8.04 27.64 7.53
N HIS A 260 7.97 26.60 6.72
CA HIS A 260 6.84 25.69 6.62
C HIS A 260 6.55 24.98 7.95
N SER A 261 7.59 24.50 8.65
CA SER A 261 7.43 23.87 9.96
C SER A 261 6.85 24.83 11.00
N ILE A 262 7.35 26.08 11.04
CA ILE A 262 6.80 27.10 11.94
C ILE A 262 5.34 27.41 11.60
N TYR A 263 5.02 27.56 10.32
CA TYR A 263 3.64 27.78 9.85
C TYR A 263 2.70 26.64 10.28
N LEU A 264 3.12 25.39 10.11
CA LEU A 264 2.32 24.22 10.49
C LEU A 264 2.11 24.14 12.01
N LEU A 265 3.14 24.44 12.81
CA LEU A 265 3.00 24.52 14.27
C LEU A 265 1.97 25.56 14.69
N LEU A 266 2.07 26.77 14.16
CA LEU A 266 1.10 27.83 14.47
C LEU A 266 -0.32 27.49 14.02
N LYS A 267 -0.46 26.80 12.89
CA LYS A 267 -1.74 26.36 12.35
C LYS A 267 -2.38 25.28 13.22
N SER A 268 -1.60 24.36 13.78
CA SER A 268 -2.12 23.25 14.59
C SER A 268 -2.86 23.74 15.85
N TYR A 269 -2.44 24.82 16.47
CA TYR A 269 -3.09 25.39 17.67
C TYR A 269 -4.53 25.88 17.45
N ASN A 270 -4.89 26.20 16.20
CA ASN A 270 -6.21 26.77 15.87
C ASN A 270 -7.22 25.72 15.39
N ILE A 271 -6.81 24.45 15.28
CA ILE A 271 -7.65 23.38 14.75
C ILE A 271 -8.18 22.53 15.89
N ARG A 272 -9.51 22.36 15.92
CA ARG A 272 -10.22 21.55 16.93
C ARG A 272 -10.59 20.15 16.43
N ASN A 273 -10.59 19.94 15.11
CA ASN A 273 -10.89 18.63 14.52
C ASN A 273 -9.64 17.76 14.59
N ASP A 274 -9.74 16.62 15.25
CA ASP A 274 -8.62 15.72 15.53
C ASP A 274 -7.95 15.19 14.25
N LEU A 275 -8.72 14.75 13.26
CA LEU A 275 -8.18 14.31 11.98
C LEU A 275 -7.38 15.43 11.27
N GLN A 276 -7.92 16.67 11.23
CA GLN A 276 -7.21 17.79 10.63
C GLN A 276 -5.95 18.15 11.41
N GLN A 277 -5.99 18.08 12.72
CA GLN A 277 -4.83 18.33 13.58
C GLN A 277 -3.73 17.30 13.33
N GLN A 278 -4.08 16.01 13.26
CA GLN A 278 -3.11 14.94 13.00
C GLN A 278 -2.54 15.01 11.58
N ILE A 279 -3.30 15.46 10.58
CA ILE A 279 -2.76 15.73 9.24
C ILE A 279 -1.65 16.79 9.30
N ILE A 280 -1.87 17.88 10.05
CA ILE A 280 -0.89 18.95 10.19
C ILE A 280 0.33 18.47 10.99
N ASN A 281 0.12 17.75 12.07
CA ASN A 281 1.18 17.16 12.88
C ASN A 281 2.03 16.20 12.05
N PHE A 282 1.40 15.35 11.24
CA PHE A 282 2.10 14.47 10.31
C PHE A 282 2.94 15.25 9.29
N ALA A 283 2.36 16.30 8.68
CA ALA A 283 3.09 17.13 7.72
C ALA A 283 4.31 17.80 8.37
N ASN A 284 4.18 18.26 9.62
CA ASN A 284 5.30 18.84 10.37
C ASN A 284 6.34 17.78 10.75
N LEU A 285 5.92 16.64 11.27
CA LEU A 285 6.79 15.51 11.60
C LEU A 285 7.59 15.06 10.36
N THR A 286 6.97 15.08 9.19
CA THR A 286 7.62 14.77 7.91
C THR A 286 8.77 15.71 7.59
N ASN A 287 8.67 17.01 7.91
CA ASN A 287 9.79 17.96 7.75
C ASN A 287 11.03 17.52 8.54
N PHE A 288 10.85 17.09 9.80
CA PHE A 288 11.95 16.62 10.64
C PHE A 288 12.54 15.29 10.18
N VAL A 289 11.68 14.34 9.80
CA VAL A 289 12.13 13.04 9.29
C VAL A 289 12.86 13.19 7.97
N ALA A 290 12.49 14.14 7.12
CA ALA A 290 13.19 14.44 5.86
C ALA A 290 14.66 14.81 6.06
N LEU A 291 15.02 15.42 7.19
CA LEU A 291 16.42 15.79 7.52
C LEU A 291 17.35 14.59 7.64
N LYS A 292 16.81 13.38 7.87
CA LYS A 292 17.59 12.13 7.88
C LYS A 292 18.10 11.73 6.48
N GLY A 293 17.56 12.33 5.42
CA GLY A 293 17.99 12.12 4.04
C GLY A 293 18.04 10.64 3.65
N GLY A 294 19.16 10.18 3.09
CA GLY A 294 19.34 8.80 2.64
C GLY A 294 19.28 7.73 3.75
N ALA A 295 19.42 8.11 5.03
CA ALA A 295 19.34 7.18 6.15
C ALA A 295 17.93 6.55 6.28
N ILE A 296 16.88 7.23 5.83
CA ILE A 296 15.48 6.75 5.83
C ILE A 296 15.36 5.37 5.15
N LYS A 297 16.15 5.10 4.12
CA LYS A 297 16.14 3.79 3.43
C LYS A 297 16.60 2.64 4.33
N ARG A 298 17.42 2.93 5.33
CA ARG A 298 17.95 1.95 6.30
C ARG A 298 17.12 1.91 7.57
N GLU A 299 16.58 3.05 8.00
CA GLU A 299 15.73 3.19 9.18
C GLU A 299 14.28 2.78 8.86
N GLN A 300 14.11 1.51 8.47
CA GLN A 300 12.81 1.02 7.96
C GLN A 300 11.73 0.90 9.06
N MET A 301 12.09 0.86 10.32
CA MET A 301 11.12 0.96 11.42
C MET A 301 10.50 2.36 11.44
N LEU A 302 11.31 3.40 11.41
CA LEU A 302 10.83 4.79 11.36
C LEU A 302 9.99 5.05 10.10
N SER A 303 10.51 4.71 8.92
CA SER A 303 9.78 4.93 7.67
C SER A 303 8.49 4.11 7.59
N GLY A 304 8.46 2.94 8.22
CA GLY A 304 7.28 2.12 8.36
C GLY A 304 6.23 2.74 9.28
N ASP A 305 6.61 3.23 10.44
CA ASP A 305 5.68 3.90 11.37
C ASP A 305 5.12 5.19 10.75
N MET A 306 5.94 5.97 10.03
CA MET A 306 5.49 7.12 9.25
C MET A 306 4.53 6.73 8.11
N ALA A 307 4.76 5.59 7.48
CA ALA A 307 3.85 5.07 6.45
C ALA A 307 2.51 4.66 7.02
N ASP A 308 2.48 4.06 8.20
CA ASP A 308 1.23 3.68 8.87
C ASP A 308 0.44 4.91 9.32
N ILE A 309 1.10 5.95 9.85
CA ILE A 309 0.44 7.23 10.16
C ILE A 309 -0.21 7.81 8.90
N PHE A 310 0.52 7.89 7.80
CA PHE A 310 0.01 8.40 6.55
C PHE A 310 -1.17 7.56 6.01
N SER A 311 -1.05 6.24 6.11
CA SER A 311 -2.08 5.31 5.68
C SER A 311 -3.36 5.47 6.50
N ASN A 312 -3.26 5.58 7.82
CA ASN A 312 -4.42 5.77 8.70
C ASN A 312 -5.13 7.10 8.43
N LEU A 313 -4.38 8.19 8.16
CA LEU A 313 -4.96 9.47 7.76
C LEU A 313 -5.74 9.34 6.43
N TYR A 314 -5.16 8.69 5.43
CA TYR A 314 -5.85 8.45 4.17
C TYR A 314 -7.12 7.60 4.35
N LEU A 315 -7.04 6.54 5.14
CA LEU A 315 -8.17 5.66 5.40
C LEU A 315 -9.29 6.36 6.20
N ALA A 316 -8.94 7.21 7.15
CA ALA A 316 -9.93 8.02 7.88
C ALA A 316 -10.69 8.98 6.95
N ILE A 317 -9.96 9.66 6.05
CA ILE A 317 -10.57 10.49 5.01
C ILE A 317 -11.47 9.63 4.10
N SER A 318 -11.01 8.44 3.72
CA SER A 318 -11.79 7.53 2.87
C SER A 318 -13.09 7.09 3.54
N VAL A 319 -13.09 6.87 4.85
CA VAL A 319 -14.29 6.50 5.62
C VAL A 319 -15.29 7.65 5.66
N GLN A 320 -14.84 8.90 5.89
CA GLN A 320 -15.69 10.08 5.83
C GLN A 320 -16.23 10.31 4.41
N TYR A 321 -15.37 10.14 3.40
CA TYR A 321 -15.77 10.25 1.99
C TYR A 321 -16.87 9.24 1.64
N TYR A 322 -16.68 7.97 2.02
CA TYR A 322 -17.63 6.88 1.77
C TYR A 322 -18.97 7.16 2.44
N HIS A 323 -18.97 7.61 3.70
CA HIS A 323 -20.18 8.03 4.41
C HIS A 323 -20.95 9.11 3.64
N LYS A 324 -20.26 10.17 3.26
CA LYS A 324 -20.87 11.31 2.55
C LYS A 324 -21.54 10.91 1.22
N HIS A 325 -20.93 9.97 0.48
CA HIS A 325 -21.43 9.58 -0.85
C HIS A 325 -22.47 8.46 -0.80
N ASN A 326 -22.51 7.67 0.26
CA ASN A 326 -23.39 6.50 0.35
C ASN A 326 -24.42 6.60 1.49
N ASN A 327 -24.48 7.73 2.18
CA ASN A 327 -25.43 7.98 3.28
C ASN A 327 -25.46 6.83 4.31
N THR A 328 -24.30 6.40 4.77
CA THR A 328 -24.12 5.26 5.69
C THR A 328 -24.30 5.71 7.15
N SER A 329 -24.08 4.81 8.11
CA SER A 329 -24.18 5.12 9.55
C SER A 329 -23.10 6.12 9.98
N GLU A 330 -23.53 7.29 10.49
CA GLU A 330 -22.64 8.30 11.07
C GLU A 330 -21.92 7.75 12.31
N LEU A 331 -22.64 7.09 13.20
CA LEU A 331 -22.08 6.49 14.42
C LEU A 331 -20.93 5.51 14.11
N LEU A 332 -21.10 4.67 13.06
CA LEU A 332 -20.04 3.74 12.65
C LEU A 332 -18.86 4.49 12.04
N THR A 333 -19.13 5.54 11.27
CA THR A 333 -18.12 6.39 10.66
C THR A 333 -17.26 7.05 11.73
N ASP A 334 -17.88 7.69 12.71
CA ASP A 334 -17.20 8.36 13.82
C ASP A 334 -16.37 7.38 14.64
N TYR A 335 -16.95 6.24 15.01
CA TYR A 335 -16.22 5.19 15.74
C TYR A 335 -14.96 4.73 15.01
N ILE A 336 -15.05 4.53 13.67
CA ILE A 336 -13.91 4.07 12.88
C ILE A 336 -12.84 5.16 12.78
N VAL A 337 -13.25 6.40 12.54
CA VAL A 337 -12.32 7.54 12.44
C VAL A 337 -11.62 7.77 13.77
N ASP A 338 -12.36 7.83 14.88
CA ASP A 338 -11.79 8.02 16.22
C ASP A 338 -10.78 6.93 16.58
N LYS A 339 -11.11 5.68 16.24
CA LYS A 339 -10.19 4.56 16.48
C LYS A 339 -8.92 4.66 15.62
N LEU A 340 -9.03 5.03 14.36
CA LEU A 340 -7.86 5.27 13.50
C LEU A 340 -7.01 6.43 14.04
N MET A 341 -7.62 7.50 14.54
CA MET A 341 -6.90 8.64 15.11
C MET A 341 -6.21 8.26 16.42
N TYR A 342 -6.85 7.45 17.25
CA TYR A 342 -6.22 6.93 18.47
C TYR A 342 -4.99 6.05 18.13
N GLU A 343 -5.12 5.11 17.19
CA GLU A 343 -4.01 4.29 16.72
C GLU A 343 -2.87 5.17 16.15
N ASN A 344 -3.23 6.23 15.46
CA ASN A 344 -2.28 7.18 14.87
C ASN A 344 -1.52 7.98 15.93
N GLN A 345 -2.19 8.43 16.99
CA GLN A 345 -1.54 9.14 18.08
C GLN A 345 -0.49 8.26 18.79
N LEU A 346 -0.77 6.97 18.95
CA LEU A 346 0.23 6.02 19.49
C LEU A 346 1.46 5.89 18.59
N LEU A 347 1.25 5.88 17.27
CA LEU A 347 2.35 5.84 16.30
C LEU A 347 3.16 7.15 16.29
N ILE A 348 2.50 8.30 16.35
CA ILE A 348 3.16 9.61 16.44
C ILE A 348 4.06 9.66 17.68
N ASN A 349 3.54 9.28 18.84
CA ASN A 349 4.32 9.22 20.08
C ASN A 349 5.53 8.28 19.95
N LYS A 350 5.33 7.10 19.36
CA LYS A 350 6.41 6.15 19.09
C LYS A 350 7.50 6.71 18.18
N VAL A 351 7.11 7.42 17.12
CA VAL A 351 8.06 8.09 16.21
C VAL A 351 8.84 9.15 16.94
N ILE A 352 8.18 10.02 17.71
CA ILE A 352 8.82 11.09 18.50
C ILE A 352 9.79 10.49 19.53
N ASP A 353 9.40 9.42 20.22
CA ASP A 353 10.25 8.76 21.21
C ASP A 353 11.52 8.13 20.62
N ASN A 354 11.46 7.73 19.35
CA ASN A 354 12.59 7.17 18.61
C ASN A 354 13.43 8.23 17.86
N MET A 355 13.02 9.50 17.88
CA MET A 355 13.82 10.59 17.33
C MET A 355 14.90 11.04 18.34
N GLY A 356 16.04 11.54 17.83
CA GLY A 356 17.16 12.02 18.66
C GLY A 356 16.88 13.41 19.28
N ILE A 357 17.82 14.34 19.06
CA ILE A 357 17.73 15.73 19.58
C ILE A 357 16.49 16.46 19.01
N GLU A 358 16.04 16.09 17.83
CA GLU A 358 14.83 16.63 17.17
C GLU A 358 13.58 16.47 18.03
N LYS A 359 13.58 15.49 18.94
CA LYS A 359 12.52 15.25 19.93
C LYS A 359 12.15 16.52 20.70
N ILE A 360 13.12 17.39 21.00
CA ILE A 360 12.91 18.62 21.78
C ILE A 360 11.94 19.58 21.07
N PHE A 361 11.95 19.59 19.75
CA PHE A 361 11.09 20.46 18.93
C PHE A 361 9.68 19.90 18.69
N LEU A 362 9.45 18.64 19.07
CA LEU A 362 8.23 17.91 18.78
C LEU A 362 7.33 17.68 20.01
N PHE A 363 7.75 18.16 21.18
CA PHE A 363 7.06 17.95 22.47
C PHE A 363 5.62 18.48 22.53
N HIS A 364 5.18 19.27 21.57
CA HIS A 364 3.85 19.88 21.54
C HIS A 364 2.94 19.29 20.44
N MET A 365 3.32 18.20 19.81
CA MET A 365 2.53 17.46 18.84
C MET A 365 1.76 16.30 19.50
#